data_7883119bd6fe14dd7b1b5fa3c139eecc
#
_entry.id   7883119bd6fe14dd7b1b5fa3c139eecc
#
_cell.length_a   1.000
_cell.length_b   1.000
_cell.length_c   1.000
_cell.angle_alpha   90.00
_cell.angle_beta   90.00
_cell.angle_gamma   90.00
#
_symmetry.space_group_name_H-M   'P 1'
#
loop_
_entity.id
_entity.type
_entity.pdbx_description
1 polymer ?
#
loop_
_entity_poly.entity_id
_entity_poly.type
_entity_poly.pdbx_seq_one_letter_code
_entity_poly.pdbx_strand_id
1 'polypeptide(L)'
;MCIRDSYIDHGILPQNDSYQYIILPATTPKQVQRVDLSSFKIISNTSQCQAVQLDQDTYLLALYEAGSISLSGKLKFESDKKGLFILHTYKKGWKVYASDPTQTEAFMEVTFNGDKRKIKLPEGEYKGTVAISSK
;
A
#
# COMPACT_ATOMS: atom_id res chain seq x y z
N MET A 1 0.98 -26.07 24.95
CA MET A 1 0.73 -25.05 23.91
C MET A 1 1.47 -23.79 24.36
N CYS A 2 2.45 -23.34 23.62
CA CYS A 2 3.22 -22.13 23.95
C CYS A 2 2.57 -20.95 23.24
N ILE A 3 1.88 -20.09 23.97
CA ILE A 3 1.32 -18.84 23.44
C ILE A 3 2.42 -17.80 23.59
N ARG A 4 2.84 -17.18 22.48
CA ARG A 4 3.74 -16.05 22.48
C ARG A 4 2.95 -14.83 22.03
N ASP A 5 2.75 -13.92 22.94
CA ASP A 5 2.15 -12.62 22.66
C ASP A 5 3.26 -11.59 22.48
N SER A 6 3.05 -10.65 21.60
CA SER A 6 3.88 -9.45 21.46
C SER A 6 2.97 -8.23 21.41
N TYR A 7 3.39 -7.16 22.06
CA TYR A 7 2.66 -5.90 22.09
C TYR A 7 3.65 -4.74 21.96
N ILE A 8 3.13 -3.61 21.53
CA ILE A 8 3.86 -2.36 21.49
C ILE A 8 3.34 -1.50 22.63
N ASP A 9 4.22 -1.21 23.58
CA ASP A 9 3.87 -0.40 24.76
C ASP A 9 3.94 1.08 24.38
N HIS A 10 2.80 1.76 24.48
CA HIS A 10 2.68 3.20 24.28
C HIS A 10 2.72 4.00 25.61
N GLY A 11 3.02 3.34 26.73
CA GLY A 11 3.03 3.98 28.05
C GLY A 11 1.64 4.23 28.62
N ILE A 12 1.56 5.12 29.62
CA ILE A 12 0.33 5.46 30.33
C ILE A 12 -0.36 6.64 29.65
N LEU A 13 -1.64 6.46 29.24
CA LEU A 13 -2.47 7.48 28.57
C LEU A 13 -1.84 8.05 27.29
N PRO A 14 -1.50 7.20 26.33
CA PRO A 14 -0.88 7.67 25.09
C PRO A 14 -1.80 8.62 24.32
N GLN A 15 -1.24 9.70 23.77
CA GLN A 15 -1.96 10.66 22.93
C GLN A 15 -1.21 10.84 21.61
N ASN A 16 -1.91 10.64 20.48
CA ASN A 16 -1.36 10.76 19.14
C ASN A 16 -0.15 9.86 18.85
N ASP A 17 -0.05 8.73 19.53
CA ASP A 17 1.01 7.76 19.32
C ASP A 17 0.78 6.98 18.02
N SER A 18 1.86 6.61 17.40
CA SER A 18 1.87 5.76 16.21
C SER A 18 2.95 4.70 16.34
N TYR A 19 2.78 3.60 15.63
CA TYR A 19 3.78 2.54 15.55
C TYR A 19 3.94 2.04 14.13
N GLN A 20 5.09 1.45 13.87
CA GLN A 20 5.44 0.86 12.58
C GLN A 20 6.13 -0.47 12.82
N TYR A 21 5.78 -1.47 12.05
CA TYR A 21 6.44 -2.76 12.10
C TYR A 21 6.49 -3.41 10.74
N ILE A 22 7.46 -4.31 10.56
CA ILE A 22 7.62 -5.11 9.36
C ILE A 22 7.56 -6.57 9.77
N ILE A 23 6.71 -7.36 9.11
CA ILE A 23 6.65 -8.79 9.26
C ILE A 23 7.48 -9.42 8.14
N LEU A 24 8.48 -10.19 8.51
CA LEU A 24 9.33 -10.94 7.59
C LEU A 24 9.07 -12.45 7.76
N PRO A 25 8.11 -13.04 7.06
CA PRO A 25 7.79 -14.45 7.21
C PRO A 25 8.94 -15.34 6.73
N ALA A 26 9.06 -16.50 7.36
CA ALA A 26 10.05 -17.54 7.00
C ALA A 26 11.51 -17.06 6.99
N THR A 27 11.85 -16.11 7.84
CA THR A 27 13.18 -15.50 7.94
C THR A 27 13.93 -15.97 9.18
N THR A 28 15.24 -16.10 9.08
CA THR A 28 16.13 -16.38 10.23
C THR A 28 16.57 -15.06 10.90
N PRO A 29 16.98 -15.08 12.19
CA PRO A 29 17.52 -13.89 12.86
C PRO A 29 18.67 -13.21 12.10
N LYS A 30 19.54 -13.99 11.45
CA LYS A 30 20.64 -13.46 10.64
C LYS A 30 20.15 -12.71 9.38
N GLN A 31 19.04 -13.16 8.79
CA GLN A 31 18.43 -12.48 7.65
C GLN A 31 17.75 -11.18 8.09
N VAL A 32 17.05 -11.20 9.22
CA VAL A 32 16.42 -9.99 9.79
C VAL A 32 17.46 -8.90 10.03
N GLN A 33 18.62 -9.24 10.61
CA GLN A 33 19.71 -8.28 10.86
C GLN A 33 20.30 -7.65 9.59
N ARG A 34 20.08 -8.25 8.42
CA ARG A 34 20.58 -7.75 7.13
C ARG A 34 19.54 -6.93 6.36
N VAL A 35 18.34 -6.81 6.88
CA VAL A 35 17.30 -6.00 6.23
C VAL A 35 17.68 -4.53 6.34
N ASP A 36 17.82 -3.88 5.21
CA ASP A 36 18.03 -2.43 5.17
C ASP A 36 16.70 -1.71 5.37
N LEU A 37 16.46 -1.29 6.60
CA LEU A 37 15.25 -0.55 6.96
C LEU A 37 15.22 0.85 6.35
N SER A 38 16.35 1.40 5.92
CA SER A 38 16.41 2.74 5.30
C SER A 38 15.78 2.78 3.91
N SER A 39 15.63 1.64 3.25
CA SER A 39 14.94 1.52 1.96
C SER A 39 13.42 1.72 2.07
N PHE A 40 12.84 1.47 3.25
CA PHE A 40 11.42 1.64 3.49
C PHE A 40 11.12 3.06 3.94
N LYS A 41 10.24 3.73 3.20
CA LYS A 41 9.83 5.09 3.55
C LYS A 41 8.32 5.17 3.72
N ILE A 42 7.87 5.57 4.90
CA ILE A 42 6.47 5.90 5.11
C ILE A 42 6.19 7.25 4.49
N ILE A 43 5.25 7.28 3.55
CA ILE A 43 4.83 8.48 2.84
C ILE A 43 3.62 9.10 3.54
N SER A 44 2.70 8.26 3.99
CA SER A 44 1.49 8.67 4.70
C SER A 44 1.09 7.61 5.71
N ASN A 45 0.58 8.06 6.86
CA ASN A 45 -0.05 7.22 7.86
C ASN A 45 -1.17 8.03 8.52
N THR A 46 -2.30 8.14 7.82
CA THR A 46 -3.49 8.88 8.25
C THR A 46 -4.72 7.98 8.25
N SER A 47 -5.83 8.46 8.78
CA SER A 47 -7.12 7.76 8.71
C SER A 47 -7.68 7.64 7.29
N GLN A 48 -7.24 8.48 6.35
CA GLN A 48 -7.67 8.44 4.95
C GLN A 48 -6.75 7.61 4.08
N CYS A 49 -5.46 7.56 4.41
CA CYS A 49 -4.48 6.90 3.55
C CYS A 49 -3.28 6.39 4.34
N GLN A 50 -2.87 5.18 4.03
CA GLN A 50 -1.55 4.65 4.39
C GLN A 50 -0.76 4.39 3.11
N ALA A 51 0.50 4.84 3.10
CA ALA A 51 1.36 4.69 1.94
C ALA A 51 2.82 4.47 2.37
N VAL A 52 3.43 3.47 1.75
CA VAL A 52 4.82 3.09 1.99
C VAL A 52 5.55 2.96 0.64
N GLN A 53 6.72 3.53 0.55
CA GLN A 53 7.67 3.23 -0.52
C GLN A 53 8.58 2.09 -0.06
N LEU A 54 8.61 0.99 -0.80
CA LEU A 54 9.44 -0.18 -0.50
C LEU A 54 10.86 -0.06 -1.06
N ASP A 55 10.96 0.49 -2.25
CA ASP A 55 12.18 0.73 -2.99
C ASP A 55 12.02 1.96 -3.90
N GLN A 56 12.97 2.20 -4.80
CA GLN A 56 12.93 3.38 -5.69
C GLN A 56 11.70 3.42 -6.60
N ASP A 57 11.13 2.27 -6.93
CA ASP A 57 10.11 2.13 -7.97
C ASP A 57 8.79 1.54 -7.46
N THR A 58 8.72 1.07 -6.21
CA THR A 58 7.56 0.32 -5.70
C THR A 58 6.91 1.02 -4.52
N TYR A 59 5.60 1.25 -4.63
CA TYR A 59 4.77 1.88 -3.61
C TYR A 59 3.60 0.98 -3.23
N LEU A 60 3.36 0.83 -1.94
CA LEU A 60 2.16 0.20 -1.38
C LEU A 60 1.24 1.29 -0.88
N LEU A 61 -0.04 1.24 -1.27
CA LEU A 61 -1.02 2.26 -0.95
C LEU A 61 -2.30 1.60 -0.45
N ALA A 62 -2.83 2.09 0.67
CA ALA A 62 -4.16 1.79 1.13
C ALA A 62 -4.94 3.10 1.23
N LEU A 63 -5.91 3.29 0.33
CA LEU A 63 -6.83 4.42 0.36
C LEU A 63 -8.13 3.97 1.00
N TYR A 64 -8.50 4.59 2.11
CA TYR A 64 -9.74 4.29 2.85
C TYR A 64 -10.94 5.07 2.31
N GLU A 65 -10.67 6.08 1.48
CA GLU A 65 -11.64 6.87 0.71
C GLU A 65 -11.06 7.24 -0.65
N ALA A 66 -11.89 7.73 -1.56
CA ALA A 66 -11.43 8.30 -2.83
C ALA A 66 -10.53 9.51 -2.57
N GLY A 67 -9.44 9.64 -3.30
CA GLY A 67 -8.52 10.74 -3.06
C GLY A 67 -7.21 10.63 -3.80
N SER A 68 -6.30 11.51 -3.41
CA SER A 68 -4.96 11.59 -4.02
C SER A 68 -3.86 11.67 -2.98
N ILE A 69 -2.70 11.17 -3.34
CA ILE A 69 -1.51 11.21 -2.52
C ILE A 69 -0.29 11.63 -3.34
N SER A 70 0.51 12.52 -2.77
CA SER A 70 1.85 12.83 -3.28
C SER A 70 2.82 11.76 -2.79
N LEU A 71 3.49 11.10 -3.71
CA LEU A 71 4.46 10.04 -3.41
C LEU A 71 5.84 10.65 -3.15
N SER A 72 6.80 10.50 -4.05
CA SER A 72 8.12 11.12 -3.92
C SER A 72 8.30 12.20 -4.99
N GLY A 73 8.93 13.32 -4.63
CA GLY A 73 9.15 14.43 -5.56
C GLY A 73 7.83 15.01 -6.10
N LYS A 74 7.64 14.94 -7.42
CA LYS A 74 6.42 15.42 -8.09
C LYS A 74 5.43 14.29 -8.44
N LEU A 75 5.70 13.06 -8.00
CA LEU A 75 4.85 11.92 -8.33
C LEU A 75 3.54 11.98 -7.54
N LYS A 76 2.41 11.86 -8.22
CA LYS A 76 1.08 11.89 -7.63
C LYS A 76 0.27 10.68 -8.08
N PHE A 77 -0.36 10.01 -7.13
CA PHE A 77 -1.31 8.93 -7.38
C PHE A 77 -2.70 9.35 -6.92
N GLU A 78 -3.72 9.01 -7.69
CA GLU A 78 -5.11 9.30 -7.37
C GLU A 78 -5.98 8.07 -7.67
N SER A 79 -7.04 7.90 -6.87
CA SER A 79 -8.11 6.92 -7.16
C SER A 79 -9.47 7.53 -6.88
N ASP A 80 -10.44 7.23 -7.74
CA ASP A 80 -11.84 7.61 -7.56
C ASP A 80 -12.58 6.75 -6.53
N LYS A 81 -11.91 5.69 -6.04
CA LYS A 81 -12.45 4.74 -5.07
C LYS A 81 -11.43 4.43 -3.98
N LYS A 82 -11.94 3.99 -2.81
CA LYS A 82 -11.11 3.32 -1.81
C LYS A 82 -10.56 2.00 -2.36
N GLY A 83 -9.40 1.58 -1.88
CA GLY A 83 -8.80 0.34 -2.34
C GLY A 83 -7.37 0.14 -1.89
N LEU A 84 -6.84 -1.02 -2.23
CA LEU A 84 -5.44 -1.38 -2.03
C LEU A 84 -4.72 -1.36 -3.37
N PHE A 85 -3.54 -0.77 -3.38
CA PHE A 85 -2.77 -0.62 -4.61
C PHE A 85 -1.30 -0.96 -4.38
N ILE A 86 -0.72 -1.65 -5.37
CA ILE A 86 0.73 -1.73 -5.53
C ILE A 86 1.04 -0.99 -6.83
N LEU A 87 1.74 0.12 -6.74
CA LEU A 87 2.21 0.88 -7.88
C LEU A 87 3.68 0.56 -8.11
N HIS A 88 4.01 0.13 -9.31
CA HIS A 88 5.38 -0.08 -9.74
C HIS A 88 5.69 0.82 -10.92
N THR A 89 6.72 1.64 -10.79
CA THR A 89 7.18 2.58 -11.81
C THR A 89 8.40 2.04 -12.54
N TYR A 90 8.57 2.40 -13.80
CA TYR A 90 9.75 2.05 -14.59
C TYR A 90 10.03 3.12 -15.65
N LYS A 91 11.17 3.08 -16.29
CA LYS A 91 11.65 4.15 -17.19
C LYS A 91 10.65 4.59 -18.25
N LYS A 92 9.76 3.72 -18.72
CA LYS A 92 8.84 4.00 -19.83
C LYS A 92 7.36 3.94 -19.44
N GLY A 93 7.04 3.83 -18.15
CA GLY A 93 5.63 3.75 -17.72
C GLY A 93 5.45 3.33 -16.28
N TRP A 94 4.29 2.78 -16.01
CA TRP A 94 3.93 2.31 -14.68
C TRP A 94 2.96 1.14 -14.78
N LYS A 95 2.90 0.36 -13.74
CA LYS A 95 1.98 -0.76 -13.56
C LYS A 95 1.31 -0.62 -12.21
N VAL A 96 0.03 -0.87 -12.15
CA VAL A 96 -0.72 -0.89 -10.91
C VAL A 96 -1.44 -2.22 -10.76
N TYR A 97 -1.36 -2.73 -9.57
CA TYR A 97 -2.18 -3.81 -9.06
C TYR A 97 -3.20 -3.18 -8.13
N ALA A 98 -4.48 -3.39 -8.39
CA ALA A 98 -5.57 -2.78 -7.65
C ALA A 98 -6.52 -3.84 -7.10
N SER A 99 -7.00 -3.65 -5.90
CA SER A 99 -8.00 -4.52 -5.27
C SER A 99 -9.01 -3.68 -4.50
N ASP A 100 -10.28 -4.08 -4.58
CA ASP A 100 -11.33 -3.62 -3.66
C ASP A 100 -11.63 -4.72 -2.64
N PRO A 101 -11.06 -4.67 -1.43
CA PRO A 101 -11.33 -5.66 -0.39
C PRO A 101 -12.78 -5.62 0.12
N THR A 102 -13.53 -4.55 -0.16
CA THR A 102 -14.97 -4.46 0.18
C THR A 102 -15.88 -5.17 -0.82
N GLN A 103 -15.36 -5.54 -1.99
CA GLN A 103 -16.04 -6.29 -3.03
C GLN A 103 -17.31 -5.61 -3.59
N THR A 104 -17.37 -4.28 -3.49
CA THR A 104 -18.54 -3.49 -3.89
C THR A 104 -18.41 -2.89 -5.29
N GLU A 105 -17.18 -2.68 -5.75
CA GLU A 105 -16.89 -1.96 -6.97
C GLU A 105 -16.65 -2.93 -8.15
N ALA A 106 -17.17 -2.58 -9.32
CA ALA A 106 -16.88 -3.29 -10.57
C ALA A 106 -15.70 -2.67 -11.34
N PHE A 107 -15.43 -1.39 -11.10
CA PHE A 107 -14.38 -0.61 -11.75
C PHE A 107 -13.75 0.37 -10.78
N MET A 108 -12.49 0.67 -11.00
CA MET A 108 -11.77 1.79 -10.39
C MET A 108 -11.13 2.64 -11.48
N GLU A 109 -11.09 3.95 -11.26
CA GLU A 109 -10.31 4.88 -12.06
C GLU A 109 -9.10 5.33 -11.25
N VAL A 110 -7.92 5.10 -11.78
CA VAL A 110 -6.67 5.52 -11.15
C VAL A 110 -5.92 6.48 -12.07
N THR A 111 -5.26 7.45 -11.49
CA THR A 111 -4.43 8.40 -12.22
C THR A 111 -3.04 8.44 -11.59
N PHE A 112 -2.02 8.30 -12.42
CA PHE A 112 -0.64 8.48 -12.00
C PHE A 112 0.03 9.52 -12.90
N ASN A 113 0.47 10.64 -12.30
CA ASN A 113 1.06 11.78 -12.99
C ASN A 113 0.26 12.26 -14.20
N GLY A 114 -1.07 12.28 -14.09
CA GLY A 114 -1.97 12.71 -15.18
C GLY A 114 -2.33 11.62 -16.18
N ASP A 115 -1.65 10.47 -16.17
CA ASP A 115 -2.04 9.30 -16.99
C ASP A 115 -3.16 8.52 -16.28
N LYS A 116 -4.35 8.56 -16.85
CA LYS A 116 -5.59 8.01 -16.29
C LYS A 116 -5.90 6.65 -16.86
N ARG A 117 -6.31 5.71 -16.01
CA ARG A 117 -6.71 4.36 -16.41
C ARG A 117 -7.95 3.91 -15.68
N LYS A 118 -8.86 3.30 -16.43
CA LYS A 118 -10.01 2.59 -15.88
C LYS A 118 -9.67 1.11 -15.74
N ILE A 119 -9.78 0.57 -14.55
CA ILE A 119 -9.47 -0.82 -14.21
C ILE A 119 -10.77 -1.55 -13.97
N LYS A 120 -11.02 -2.62 -14.73
CA LYS A 120 -12.09 -3.56 -14.43
C LYS A 120 -11.65 -4.47 -13.29
N LEU A 121 -12.41 -4.51 -12.21
CA LEU A 121 -12.13 -5.38 -11.07
C LEU A 121 -12.70 -6.78 -11.31
N PRO A 122 -12.12 -7.80 -10.67
CA PRO A 122 -12.61 -9.17 -10.78
C PRO A 122 -14.04 -9.33 -10.24
N GLU A 123 -14.80 -10.20 -10.89
CA GLU A 123 -16.21 -10.45 -10.60
C GLU A 123 -16.42 -11.89 -10.08
N GLY A 124 -17.63 -12.18 -9.60
CA GLY A 124 -18.01 -13.52 -9.15
C GLY A 124 -17.20 -13.98 -7.94
N GLU A 125 -16.68 -15.18 -7.98
CA GLU A 125 -15.86 -15.80 -6.92
C GLU A 125 -14.49 -15.12 -6.74
N TYR A 126 -14.05 -14.34 -7.75
CA TYR A 126 -12.78 -13.60 -7.71
C TYR A 126 -12.91 -12.16 -7.19
N LYS A 127 -14.09 -11.73 -6.73
CA LYS A 127 -14.27 -10.42 -6.12
C LYS A 127 -13.27 -10.20 -4.97
N GLY A 128 -12.71 -9.00 -4.91
CA GLY A 128 -11.70 -8.65 -3.90
C GLY A 128 -10.29 -9.13 -4.21
N THR A 129 -10.09 -9.94 -5.27
CA THR A 129 -8.76 -10.27 -5.75
C THR A 129 -8.16 -9.13 -6.58
N VAL A 130 -6.94 -9.30 -7.05
CA VAL A 130 -6.17 -8.25 -7.71
C VAL A 130 -6.49 -8.14 -9.19
N ALA A 131 -6.81 -6.94 -9.66
CA ALA A 131 -6.77 -6.54 -11.06
C ALA A 131 -5.43 -5.90 -11.41
N ILE A 132 -4.98 -6.06 -12.65
CA ILE A 132 -3.69 -5.53 -13.10
C ILE A 132 -3.91 -4.60 -14.29
N SER A 133 -3.31 -3.42 -14.25
CA SER A 133 -3.22 -2.52 -15.40
C SER A 133 -1.77 -2.13 -15.64
N SER A 134 -1.30 -2.35 -16.88
CA SER A 134 0.03 -1.98 -17.34
C SER A 134 -0.05 -1.27 -18.69
N LYS A 135 0.93 -0.45 -18.99
CA LYS A 135 1.11 0.19 -20.29
C LYS A 135 2.43 -0.29 -20.88
#